data_0a7c1d1b0aa82240da0bbc24b09540f9
#
_entry.id   0a7c1d1b0aa82240da0bbc24b09540f9
#
_cell.length_a   1.000
_cell.length_b   1.000
_cell.length_c   1.000
_cell.angle_alpha   90.00
_cell.angle_beta   90.00
_cell.angle_gamma   90.00
#
_symmetry.space_group_name_H-M   'P 1'
#
loop_
_entity.id
_entity.type
_entity.pdbx_description
1 polymer ?
#
loop_
_entity_poly.entity_id
_entity_poly.type
_entity_poly.pdbx_seq_one_letter_code
_entity_poly.pdbx_strand_id
1 'polypeptide(L)'
;MIEIKRLRKQFTNKLVFENYSTHFNCSKCCVIGQNGLGKTTLFTIIAGLDPHYHGQILLAGESKAKLQAHVALASDKIPFPEFLTARQILTMTSASWQCDMPLELAEQLGFTGFLDTYVKDLSSGNHKKLQLLSAIMRNTPYLILDEPSAALDHAGTEVICQWLTSFSGQVLISSHEPQPFLDIGFVTQPLFGKC
;
A
#
# COMPACT_ATOMS: atom_id res chain seq x y z
N MET A 1 -5.98 -2.65 -14.29
CA MET A 1 -4.77 -3.44 -14.64
C MET A 1 -3.54 -2.56 -14.48
N ILE A 2 -2.52 -3.06 -13.78
CA ILE A 2 -1.20 -2.42 -13.65
C ILE A 2 -0.22 -3.21 -14.52
N GLU A 3 0.52 -2.53 -15.38
CA GLU A 3 1.53 -3.15 -16.25
C GLU A 3 2.88 -2.46 -16.06
N ILE A 4 3.93 -3.24 -16.01
CA ILE A 4 5.32 -2.80 -15.84
C ILE A 4 6.13 -3.29 -17.03
N LYS A 5 6.82 -2.37 -17.70
CA LYS A 5 7.62 -2.68 -18.89
C LYS A 5 9.07 -2.29 -18.69
N ARG A 6 9.95 -3.27 -18.83
CA ARG A 6 11.41 -3.08 -18.84
C ARG A 6 11.94 -2.27 -17.67
N LEU A 7 11.40 -2.53 -16.46
CA LEU A 7 11.80 -1.83 -15.25
C LEU A 7 13.27 -2.14 -14.93
N ARG A 8 14.05 -1.06 -14.76
CA ARG A 8 15.38 -1.13 -14.18
C ARG A 8 15.42 -0.20 -12.97
N LYS A 9 15.80 -0.77 -11.82
CA LYS A 9 15.99 -0.04 -10.57
C LYS A 9 17.28 -0.46 -9.92
N GLN A 10 18.14 0.53 -9.65
CA GLN A 10 19.41 0.34 -8.97
C GLN A 10 19.53 1.37 -7.86
N PHE A 11 19.88 0.93 -6.67
CA PHE A 11 20.44 1.76 -5.60
C PHE A 11 21.96 1.77 -5.72
N THR A 12 22.66 2.63 -4.99
CA THR A 12 24.12 2.84 -5.11
C THR A 12 24.90 1.54 -5.25
N ASN A 13 24.59 0.53 -4.45
CA ASN A 13 25.35 -0.74 -4.42
C ASN A 13 24.49 -1.99 -4.70
N LYS A 14 23.23 -1.81 -5.12
CA LYS A 14 22.31 -2.96 -5.31
C LYS A 14 21.41 -2.75 -6.53
N LEU A 15 21.57 -3.62 -7.51
CA LEU A 15 20.61 -3.77 -8.60
C LEU A 15 19.40 -4.57 -8.07
N VAL A 16 18.20 -3.98 -8.11
CA VAL A 16 16.97 -4.60 -7.62
C VAL A 16 16.18 -5.20 -8.79
N PHE A 17 15.98 -4.42 -9.84
CA PHE A 17 15.32 -4.86 -11.06
C PHE A 17 16.21 -4.58 -12.28
N GLU A 18 16.28 -5.53 -13.20
CA GLU A 18 16.94 -5.41 -14.48
C GLU A 18 16.03 -5.97 -15.57
N ASN A 19 15.60 -5.11 -16.48
CA ASN A 19 14.68 -5.43 -17.58
C ASN A 19 13.40 -6.17 -17.13
N TYR A 20 12.94 -5.91 -15.91
CA TYR A 20 11.81 -6.60 -15.31
C TYR A 20 10.50 -6.14 -15.95
N SER A 21 9.71 -7.09 -16.43
CA SER A 21 8.38 -6.82 -16.99
C SER A 21 7.36 -7.76 -16.37
N THR A 22 6.23 -7.22 -15.98
CA THR A 22 5.10 -7.98 -15.40
C THR A 22 3.79 -7.21 -15.57
N HIS A 23 2.70 -7.89 -15.32
CA HIS A 23 1.37 -7.29 -15.30
C HIS A 23 0.54 -7.91 -14.17
N PHE A 24 -0.28 -7.08 -13.53
CA PHE A 24 -1.24 -7.50 -12.51
C PHE A 24 -2.65 -7.36 -13.10
N ASN A 25 -3.25 -8.49 -13.49
CA ASN A 25 -4.56 -8.53 -14.15
C ASN A 25 -5.70 -8.80 -13.17
N CYS A 26 -5.42 -9.41 -12.03
CA CYS A 26 -6.42 -9.70 -11.00
C CYS A 26 -6.83 -8.41 -10.26
N SER A 27 -8.08 -8.32 -9.86
CA SER A 27 -8.57 -7.22 -9.03
C SER A 27 -7.95 -7.24 -7.63
N LYS A 28 -7.67 -8.44 -7.11
CA LYS A 28 -7.06 -8.67 -5.80
C LYS A 28 -5.84 -9.56 -5.97
N CYS A 29 -4.64 -9.00 -5.77
CA CYS A 29 -3.39 -9.70 -6.03
C CYS A 29 -2.46 -9.64 -4.81
N CYS A 30 -2.01 -10.81 -4.36
CA CYS A 30 -1.00 -10.95 -3.31
C CYS A 30 0.37 -11.23 -3.94
N VAL A 31 1.26 -10.25 -3.87
CA VAL A 31 2.62 -10.35 -4.40
C VAL A 31 3.49 -11.10 -3.39
N ILE A 32 3.86 -12.32 -3.75
CA ILE A 32 4.68 -13.19 -2.90
C ILE A 32 6.14 -13.19 -3.37
N GLY A 33 7.07 -13.39 -2.45
CA GLY A 33 8.50 -13.46 -2.74
C GLY A 33 9.33 -13.30 -1.49
N GLN A 34 10.58 -13.77 -1.54
CA GLN A 34 11.52 -13.69 -0.42
C GLN A 34 11.75 -12.22 0.01
N ASN A 35 12.18 -12.05 1.26
CA ASN A 35 12.58 -10.73 1.75
C ASN A 35 13.77 -10.19 0.95
N GLY A 36 13.74 -8.90 0.66
CA GLY A 36 14.80 -8.25 -0.10
C GLY A 36 14.73 -8.40 -1.63
N LEU A 37 13.72 -9.11 -2.17
CA LEU A 37 13.47 -9.18 -3.62
C LEU A 37 12.99 -7.88 -4.25
N GLY A 38 12.57 -6.91 -3.44
CA GLY A 38 12.15 -5.61 -3.95
C GLY A 38 10.63 -5.38 -3.98
N LYS A 39 9.80 -6.15 -3.26
CA LYS A 39 8.35 -5.94 -3.18
C LYS A 39 8.01 -4.48 -2.83
N THR A 40 8.50 -3.98 -1.71
CA THR A 40 8.30 -2.60 -1.29
C THR A 40 8.83 -1.58 -2.31
N THR A 41 10.00 -1.84 -2.92
CA THR A 41 10.56 -0.98 -3.97
C THR A 41 9.65 -0.94 -5.19
N LEU A 42 9.09 -2.08 -5.60
CA LEU A 42 8.13 -2.15 -6.69
C LEU A 42 6.87 -1.33 -6.36
N PHE A 43 6.35 -1.48 -5.15
CA PHE A 43 5.16 -0.76 -4.68
C PHE A 43 5.37 0.76 -4.63
N THR A 44 6.54 1.22 -4.14
CA THR A 44 6.86 2.66 -4.13
C THR A 44 7.01 3.24 -5.53
N ILE A 45 7.54 2.47 -6.48
CA ILE A 45 7.62 2.85 -7.90
C ILE A 45 6.22 2.94 -8.51
N ILE A 46 5.37 1.92 -8.34
CA ILE A 46 3.99 1.92 -8.87
C ILE A 46 3.17 3.07 -8.27
N ALA A 47 3.36 3.36 -6.98
CA ALA A 47 2.70 4.48 -6.31
C ALA A 47 3.27 5.85 -6.73
N GLY A 48 4.35 5.90 -7.55
CA GLY A 48 4.99 7.12 -7.99
C GLY A 48 5.77 7.86 -6.89
N LEU A 49 6.09 7.19 -5.79
CA LEU A 49 6.85 7.76 -4.67
C LEU A 49 8.36 7.64 -4.89
N ASP A 50 8.79 6.72 -5.73
CA ASP A 50 10.19 6.60 -6.16
C ASP A 50 10.27 6.83 -7.68
N PRO A 51 10.63 8.03 -8.13
CA PRO A 51 10.70 8.37 -9.55
C PRO A 51 12.01 7.93 -10.23
N HIS A 52 13.00 7.46 -9.46
CA HIS A 52 14.33 7.14 -9.97
C HIS A 52 14.41 5.70 -10.48
N TYR A 53 13.80 5.43 -11.63
CA TYR A 53 13.85 4.16 -12.32
C TYR A 53 13.86 4.38 -13.85
N HIS A 54 14.19 3.34 -14.60
CA HIS A 54 14.00 3.27 -16.05
C HIS A 54 12.91 2.25 -16.36
N GLY A 55 12.19 2.45 -17.45
CA GLY A 55 11.07 1.62 -17.86
C GLY A 55 9.75 2.37 -17.83
N GLN A 56 8.64 1.66 -17.86
CA GLN A 56 7.30 2.25 -17.90
C GLN A 56 6.37 1.56 -16.91
N ILE A 57 5.54 2.37 -16.24
CA ILE A 57 4.40 1.92 -15.45
C ILE A 57 3.13 2.39 -16.15
N LEU A 58 2.27 1.46 -16.50
CA LEU A 58 1.00 1.73 -17.16
C LEU A 58 -0.16 1.35 -16.23
N LEU A 59 -1.12 2.24 -16.11
CA LEU A 59 -2.38 2.02 -15.40
C LEU A 59 -3.51 1.98 -16.43
N ALA A 60 -4.25 0.86 -16.50
CA ALA A 60 -5.25 0.61 -17.54
C ALA A 60 -4.72 0.78 -18.98
N GLY A 61 -3.45 0.41 -19.22
CA GLY A 61 -2.80 0.52 -20.53
C GLY A 61 -2.22 1.90 -20.84
N GLU A 62 -2.40 2.89 -19.97
CA GLU A 62 -1.97 4.27 -20.19
C GLU A 62 -0.84 4.68 -19.23
N SER A 63 0.10 5.46 -19.73
CA SER A 63 1.09 6.15 -18.89
C SER A 63 0.41 7.36 -18.23
N LYS A 64 0.44 7.42 -16.90
CA LYS A 64 -0.14 8.52 -16.13
C LYS A 64 0.96 9.49 -15.71
N ALA A 65 0.73 10.79 -15.94
CA ALA A 65 1.69 11.84 -15.57
C ALA A 65 1.95 11.92 -14.06
N LYS A 66 0.93 11.57 -13.25
CA LYS A 66 1.02 11.56 -11.78
C LYS A 66 0.43 10.25 -11.24
N LEU A 67 1.25 9.23 -11.08
CA LEU A 67 0.83 7.94 -10.52
C LEU A 67 0.18 8.10 -9.13
N GLN A 68 0.69 9.03 -8.32
CA GLN A 68 0.17 9.31 -6.97
C GLN A 68 -1.31 9.71 -6.97
N ALA A 69 -1.81 10.29 -8.04
CA ALA A 69 -3.23 10.66 -8.14
C ALA A 69 -4.15 9.43 -8.32
N HIS A 70 -3.60 8.30 -8.73
CA HIS A 70 -4.35 7.08 -9.06
C HIS A 70 -4.06 5.91 -8.12
N VAL A 71 -2.93 5.96 -7.42
CA VAL A 71 -2.45 4.85 -6.56
C VAL A 71 -2.28 5.35 -5.13
N ALA A 72 -2.95 4.70 -4.18
CA ALA A 72 -2.68 4.87 -2.76
C ALA A 72 -1.77 3.74 -2.27
N LEU A 73 -0.84 4.05 -1.38
CA LEU A 73 0.08 3.10 -0.78
C LEU A 73 0.10 3.24 0.74
N ALA A 74 -0.12 2.12 1.45
CA ALA A 74 0.22 1.97 2.85
C ALA A 74 1.49 1.13 2.97
N SER A 75 2.54 1.66 3.56
CA SER A 75 3.82 0.96 3.76
C SER A 75 4.60 1.58 4.91
N ASP A 76 5.29 0.76 5.68
CA ASP A 76 6.18 1.20 6.77
C ASP A 76 7.36 2.05 6.26
N LYS A 77 7.58 2.08 4.94
CA LYS A 77 8.60 2.92 4.30
C LYS A 77 8.14 4.36 4.05
N ILE A 78 6.89 4.68 4.37
CA ILE A 78 6.35 6.05 4.29
C ILE A 78 6.24 6.59 5.71
N PRO A 79 7.25 7.34 6.19
CA PRO A 79 7.21 7.90 7.54
C PRO A 79 6.19 9.05 7.61
N PHE A 80 5.43 9.09 8.68
CA PHE A 80 4.67 10.27 9.04
C PHE A 80 5.52 11.20 9.94
N PRO A 81 5.29 12.53 9.90
CA PRO A 81 5.94 13.45 10.82
C PRO A 81 5.60 13.13 12.28
N GLU A 82 6.61 12.84 13.08
CA GLU A 82 6.46 12.38 14.46
C GLU A 82 5.81 13.41 15.40
N PHE A 83 5.91 14.70 15.06
CA PHE A 83 5.39 15.82 15.82
C PHE A 83 3.90 16.16 15.54
N LEU A 84 3.26 15.46 14.60
CA LEU A 84 1.85 15.58 14.31
C LEU A 84 1.03 14.52 15.03
N THR A 85 -0.23 14.84 15.34
CA THR A 85 -1.17 13.83 15.82
C THR A 85 -1.75 13.02 14.66
N ALA A 86 -2.27 11.83 14.96
CA ALA A 86 -2.94 10.99 13.95
C ALA A 86 -4.09 11.75 13.27
N ARG A 87 -4.87 12.52 14.02
CA ARG A 87 -5.94 13.38 13.50
C ARG A 87 -5.40 14.41 12.50
N GLN A 88 -4.28 15.06 12.81
CA GLN A 88 -3.67 16.03 11.92
C GLN A 88 -3.20 15.38 10.61
N ILE A 89 -2.59 14.18 10.66
CA ILE A 89 -2.21 13.42 9.47
C ILE A 89 -3.44 13.11 8.59
N LEU A 90 -4.52 12.58 9.18
CA LEU A 90 -5.73 12.27 8.42
C LEU A 90 -6.41 13.52 7.87
N THR A 91 -6.44 14.62 8.63
CA THR A 91 -7.00 15.91 8.18
C THR A 91 -6.20 16.48 7.00
N MET A 92 -4.87 16.45 7.06
CA MET A 92 -4.01 16.88 5.94
C MET A 92 -4.21 16.00 4.71
N THR A 93 -4.36 14.68 4.89
CA THR A 93 -4.67 13.75 3.80
C THR A 93 -6.03 14.08 3.20
N SER A 94 -7.07 14.27 4.03
CA SER A 94 -8.42 14.66 3.60
C SER A 94 -8.40 15.95 2.76
N ALA A 95 -7.74 17.00 3.27
CA ALA A 95 -7.62 18.26 2.55
C ALA A 95 -6.86 18.16 1.22
N SER A 96 -5.75 17.37 1.19
CA SER A 96 -4.90 17.21 0.02
C SER A 96 -5.57 16.41 -1.10
N TRP A 97 -6.39 15.43 -0.75
CA TRP A 97 -7.04 14.51 -1.68
C TRP A 97 -8.54 14.74 -1.84
N GLN A 98 -9.10 15.73 -1.12
CA GLN A 98 -10.53 16.07 -1.15
C GLN A 98 -11.41 14.85 -0.85
N CYS A 99 -11.06 14.09 0.18
CA CYS A 99 -11.75 12.89 0.61
C CYS A 99 -12.19 13.02 2.07
N ASP A 100 -13.22 12.25 2.45
CA ASP A 100 -13.76 12.26 3.81
C ASP A 100 -12.81 11.58 4.80
N MET A 101 -12.91 11.98 6.07
CA MET A 101 -12.21 11.33 7.18
C MET A 101 -12.74 9.90 7.37
N PRO A 102 -11.87 8.88 7.51
CA PRO A 102 -12.26 7.48 7.58
C PRO A 102 -12.71 7.10 9.00
N LEU A 103 -13.67 7.83 9.57
CA LEU A 103 -14.05 7.70 10.99
C LEU A 103 -14.70 6.35 11.29
N GLU A 104 -15.55 5.85 10.41
CA GLU A 104 -16.19 4.53 10.59
C GLU A 104 -15.13 3.40 10.59
N LEU A 105 -14.20 3.41 9.65
CA LEU A 105 -13.12 2.42 9.62
C LEU A 105 -12.18 2.59 10.83
N ALA A 106 -11.93 3.83 11.26
CA ALA A 106 -11.13 4.08 12.46
C ALA A 106 -11.81 3.51 13.73
N GLU A 107 -13.13 3.59 13.82
CA GLU A 107 -13.91 2.99 14.92
C GLU A 107 -13.82 1.45 14.87
N GLN A 108 -14.08 0.86 13.71
CA GLN A 108 -13.98 -0.60 13.51
C GLN A 108 -12.60 -1.15 13.87
N LEU A 109 -11.53 -0.39 13.57
CA LEU A 109 -10.15 -0.73 13.93
C LEU A 109 -9.81 -0.43 15.40
N GLY A 110 -10.74 0.11 16.19
CA GLY A 110 -10.46 0.55 17.56
C GLY A 110 -9.42 1.67 17.64
N PHE A 111 -9.37 2.54 16.62
CA PHE A 111 -8.35 3.59 16.51
C PHE A 111 -8.82 4.98 16.97
N THR A 112 -10.12 5.18 17.18
CA THR A 112 -10.70 6.50 17.52
C THR A 112 -10.10 7.14 18.77
N GLY A 113 -9.79 6.34 19.78
CA GLY A 113 -9.15 6.81 21.02
C GLY A 113 -7.71 7.30 20.84
N PHE A 114 -7.09 7.03 19.68
CA PHE A 114 -5.69 7.40 19.39
C PHE A 114 -5.56 8.56 18.40
N LEU A 115 -6.69 9.13 17.95
CA LEU A 115 -6.68 10.22 16.97
C LEU A 115 -5.88 11.43 17.44
N ASP A 116 -5.91 11.76 18.72
CA ASP A 116 -5.21 12.91 19.29
C ASP A 116 -3.83 12.56 19.86
N THR A 117 -3.37 11.32 19.63
CA THR A 117 -2.03 10.86 19.99
C THR A 117 -1.02 11.28 18.94
N TYR A 118 0.16 11.74 19.36
CA TYR A 118 1.26 12.05 18.45
C TYR A 118 1.77 10.76 17.79
N VAL A 119 2.20 10.89 16.52
CA VAL A 119 2.71 9.75 15.73
C VAL A 119 3.84 9.03 16.46
N LYS A 120 4.78 9.76 17.08
CA LYS A 120 5.89 9.20 17.86
C LYS A 120 5.47 8.34 19.05
N ASP A 121 4.26 8.58 19.58
CA ASP A 121 3.74 7.92 20.79
C ASP A 121 2.79 6.75 20.45
N LEU A 122 2.53 6.52 19.16
CA LEU A 122 1.73 5.38 18.70
C LEU A 122 2.50 4.06 18.83
N SER A 123 1.81 3.01 19.28
CA SER A 123 2.33 1.65 19.15
C SER A 123 2.51 1.26 17.68
N SER A 124 3.32 0.23 17.41
CA SER A 124 3.49 -0.28 16.04
C SER A 124 2.17 -0.66 15.37
N GLY A 125 1.24 -1.28 16.11
CA GLY A 125 -0.09 -1.62 15.62
C GLY A 125 -0.94 -0.38 15.30
N ASN A 126 -0.93 0.62 16.17
CA ASN A 126 -1.66 1.87 15.91
C ASN A 126 -1.01 2.68 14.77
N HIS A 127 0.31 2.64 14.65
CA HIS A 127 1.00 3.24 13.50
C HIS A 127 0.57 2.57 12.19
N LYS A 128 0.48 1.22 12.16
CA LYS A 128 -0.04 0.47 11.01
C LYS A 128 -1.49 0.84 10.69
N LYS A 129 -2.36 0.96 11.70
CA LYS A 129 -3.75 1.41 11.52
C LYS A 129 -3.80 2.80 10.88
N LEU A 130 -2.99 3.76 11.35
CA LEU A 130 -2.90 5.09 10.75
C LEU A 130 -2.47 5.05 9.28
N GLN A 131 -1.48 4.23 8.93
CA GLN A 131 -1.04 4.05 7.55
C GLN A 131 -2.15 3.51 6.65
N LEU A 132 -2.86 2.48 7.12
CA LEU A 132 -3.98 1.89 6.39
C LEU A 132 -5.12 2.90 6.20
N LEU A 133 -5.54 3.59 7.26
CA LEU A 133 -6.55 4.63 7.21
C LEU A 133 -6.19 5.74 6.21
N SER A 134 -4.95 6.23 6.26
CA SER A 134 -4.45 7.30 5.38
C SER A 134 -4.42 6.89 3.91
N ALA A 135 -4.16 5.62 3.58
CA ALA A 135 -4.18 5.14 2.21
C ALA A 135 -5.62 4.85 1.72
N ILE A 136 -6.41 4.17 2.54
CA ILE A 136 -7.76 3.72 2.22
C ILE A 136 -8.71 4.91 1.99
N MET A 137 -8.65 5.95 2.82
CA MET A 137 -9.53 7.13 2.71
C MET A 137 -9.43 7.84 1.36
N ARG A 138 -8.32 7.71 0.65
CA ARG A 138 -8.11 8.35 -0.65
C ARG A 138 -8.98 7.79 -1.76
N ASN A 139 -9.58 6.63 -1.57
CA ASN A 139 -10.50 5.96 -2.50
C ASN A 139 -10.01 5.97 -3.97
N THR A 140 -8.74 5.66 -4.17
CA THR A 140 -8.11 5.64 -5.49
C THR A 140 -8.44 4.36 -6.26
N PRO A 141 -8.41 4.36 -7.61
CA PRO A 141 -8.64 3.15 -8.42
C PRO A 141 -7.67 1.98 -8.13
N TYR A 142 -6.48 2.29 -7.61
CA TYR A 142 -5.45 1.32 -7.27
C TYR A 142 -5.01 1.52 -5.83
N LEU A 143 -5.08 0.45 -5.03
CA LEU A 143 -4.65 0.43 -3.64
C LEU A 143 -3.52 -0.56 -3.47
N ILE A 144 -2.43 -0.14 -2.84
CA ILE A 144 -1.30 -0.99 -2.52
C ILE A 144 -1.13 -1.03 -1.00
N LEU A 145 -1.10 -2.23 -0.43
CA LEU A 145 -0.90 -2.43 1.00
C LEU A 145 0.33 -3.33 1.21
N ASP A 146 1.39 -2.73 1.71
CA ASP A 146 2.64 -3.44 2.00
C ASP A 146 2.58 -3.99 3.43
N GLU A 147 2.48 -5.32 3.54
CA GLU A 147 2.33 -6.06 4.81
C GLU A 147 1.17 -5.52 5.66
N PRO A 148 -0.09 -5.52 5.17
CA PRO A 148 -1.21 -4.88 5.85
C PRO A 148 -1.58 -5.51 7.19
N SER A 149 -1.33 -6.81 7.40
CA SER A 149 -1.57 -7.51 8.66
C SER A 149 -0.42 -7.40 9.66
N ALA A 150 0.76 -6.91 9.23
CA ALA A 150 1.90 -6.78 10.13
C ALA A 150 1.57 -5.84 11.30
N ALA A 151 1.85 -6.28 12.52
CA ALA A 151 1.57 -5.57 13.77
C ALA A 151 0.07 -5.31 14.07
N LEU A 152 -0.86 -5.84 13.28
CA LEU A 152 -2.28 -5.91 13.65
C LEU A 152 -2.56 -7.19 14.45
N ASP A 153 -3.56 -7.09 15.33
CA ASP A 153 -4.18 -8.27 15.92
C ASP A 153 -5.15 -8.95 14.92
N HIS A 154 -5.67 -10.10 15.30
CA HIS A 154 -6.59 -10.87 14.47
C HIS A 154 -7.85 -10.05 14.11
N ALA A 155 -8.44 -9.35 15.08
CA ALA A 155 -9.63 -8.53 14.87
C ALA A 155 -9.37 -7.38 13.88
N GLY A 156 -8.24 -6.69 14.01
CA GLY A 156 -7.83 -5.64 13.05
C GLY A 156 -7.61 -6.18 11.64
N THR A 157 -7.03 -7.39 11.53
CA THR A 157 -6.86 -8.05 10.23
C THR A 157 -8.19 -8.42 9.60
N GLU A 158 -9.16 -8.95 10.38
CA GLU A 158 -10.50 -9.25 9.90
C GLU A 158 -11.23 -8.00 9.40
N VAL A 159 -11.15 -6.88 10.13
CA VAL A 159 -11.74 -5.60 9.69
C VAL A 159 -11.19 -5.16 8.33
N ILE A 160 -9.86 -5.23 8.14
CA ILE A 160 -9.24 -4.88 6.85
C ILE A 160 -9.68 -5.85 5.76
N CYS A 161 -9.71 -7.16 6.03
CA CYS A 161 -10.20 -8.16 5.08
C CYS A 161 -11.64 -7.89 4.67
N GLN A 162 -12.52 -7.60 5.63
CA GLN A 162 -13.92 -7.27 5.35
C GLN A 162 -14.04 -6.01 4.50
N TRP A 163 -13.31 -4.94 4.82
CA TRP A 163 -13.29 -3.73 4.02
C TRP A 163 -12.84 -4.01 2.58
N LEU A 164 -11.77 -4.83 2.41
CA LEU A 164 -11.23 -5.18 1.09
C LEU A 164 -12.22 -6.00 0.25
N THR A 165 -13.20 -6.70 0.85
CA THR A 165 -14.22 -7.41 0.05
C THR A 165 -15.12 -6.46 -0.72
N SER A 166 -15.42 -5.29 -0.18
CA SER A 166 -16.29 -4.27 -0.78
C SER A 166 -15.56 -3.29 -1.70
N PHE A 167 -14.22 -3.28 -1.67
CA PHE A 167 -13.45 -2.36 -2.49
C PHE A 167 -13.50 -2.75 -3.97
N SER A 168 -13.94 -1.82 -4.83
CA SER A 168 -14.16 -2.05 -6.27
C SER A 168 -12.92 -1.83 -7.15
N GLY A 169 -11.88 -1.21 -6.61
CA GLY A 169 -10.62 -0.96 -7.32
C GLY A 169 -9.71 -2.19 -7.39
N GLN A 170 -8.55 -2.03 -8.02
CA GLN A 170 -7.51 -3.05 -8.00
C GLN A 170 -6.66 -2.93 -6.73
N VAL A 171 -6.44 -4.06 -6.04
CA VAL A 171 -5.62 -4.12 -4.83
C VAL A 171 -4.39 -5.00 -5.07
N LEU A 172 -3.21 -4.47 -4.75
CA LEU A 172 -2.00 -5.25 -4.59
C LEU A 172 -1.61 -5.29 -3.11
N ILE A 173 -1.29 -6.45 -2.60
CA ILE A 173 -0.72 -6.59 -1.24
C ILE A 173 0.60 -7.36 -1.30
N SER A 174 1.45 -7.17 -0.30
CA SER A 174 2.44 -8.16 0.12
C SER A 174 2.01 -8.74 1.46
N SER A 175 2.31 -9.99 1.74
CA SER A 175 2.07 -10.56 3.07
C SER A 175 2.97 -11.76 3.31
N HIS A 176 3.47 -11.87 4.54
CA HIS A 176 4.13 -13.07 5.05
C HIS A 176 3.13 -14.15 5.46
N GLU A 177 1.93 -13.74 5.84
CA GLU A 177 0.80 -14.59 6.19
C GLU A 177 -0.36 -14.32 5.23
N PRO A 178 -0.32 -14.85 4.00
CA PRO A 178 -1.29 -14.48 2.96
C PRO A 178 -2.67 -15.11 3.16
N GLN A 179 -2.82 -16.13 4.03
CA GLN A 179 -4.04 -16.92 4.12
C GLN A 179 -5.31 -16.08 4.34
N PRO A 180 -5.37 -15.09 5.27
CA PRO A 180 -6.58 -14.28 5.46
C PRO A 180 -7.02 -13.54 4.19
N PHE A 181 -6.06 -13.16 3.35
CA PHE A 181 -6.33 -12.46 2.09
C PHE A 181 -6.75 -13.44 0.97
N LEU A 182 -6.15 -14.63 0.93
CA LEU A 182 -6.53 -15.68 -0.03
C LEU A 182 -7.98 -16.10 0.19
N ASP A 183 -8.42 -16.20 1.43
CA ASP A 183 -9.79 -16.59 1.81
C ASP A 183 -10.85 -15.58 1.32
N ILE A 184 -10.45 -14.32 1.05
CA ILE A 184 -11.32 -13.28 0.49
C ILE A 184 -11.07 -13.01 -1.01
N GLY A 185 -10.43 -13.97 -1.70
CA GLY A 185 -10.31 -13.99 -3.15
C GLY A 185 -9.05 -13.31 -3.73
N PHE A 186 -8.01 -13.06 -2.92
CA PHE A 186 -6.71 -12.68 -3.47
C PHE A 186 -6.05 -13.86 -4.18
N VAL A 187 -5.40 -13.56 -5.31
CA VAL A 187 -4.63 -14.52 -6.08
C VAL A 187 -3.15 -14.22 -5.89
N THR A 188 -2.35 -15.24 -5.61
CA THR A 188 -0.90 -15.07 -5.46
C THR A 188 -0.23 -14.82 -6.79
N GLN A 189 0.69 -13.87 -6.82
CA GLN A 189 1.57 -13.63 -7.95
C GLN A 189 3.02 -13.56 -7.46
N PRO A 190 3.91 -14.45 -7.92
CA PRO A 190 5.29 -14.43 -7.50
C PRO A 190 6.02 -13.21 -8.09
N LEU A 191 6.79 -12.52 -7.24
CA LEU A 191 7.80 -11.59 -7.68
C LEU A 191 9.07 -12.38 -7.99
N PHE A 192 9.46 -12.43 -9.26
CA PHE A 192 10.71 -13.04 -9.65
C PHE A 192 11.85 -12.05 -9.42
N GLY A 193 12.86 -12.47 -8.65
CA GLY A 193 14.13 -11.77 -8.56
C GLY A 193 14.86 -11.82 -9.91
N LYS A 194 15.99 -11.16 -10.01
CA LYS A 194 16.85 -11.01 -11.20
C LYS A 194 16.71 -12.20 -12.16
N CYS A 195 16.20 -11.95 -13.37
CA CYS A 195 16.50 -12.74 -14.53
C CYS A 195 17.79 -12.23 -15.15
#